data_07a7fa5788fab7391dbc97102d0168f3
#
_entry.id   07a7fa5788fab7391dbc97102d0168f3
#
_cell.length_a   1.000
_cell.length_b   1.000
_cell.length_c   1.000
_cell.angle_alpha   90.00
_cell.angle_beta   90.00
_cell.angle_gamma   90.00
#
_symmetry.space_group_name_H-M   'P 1'
#
loop_
_entity.id
_entity.type
_entity.pdbx_description
1 polymer ?
#
loop_
_entity_poly.entity_id
_entity_poly.type
_entity_poly.pdbx_seq_one_letter_code
_entity_poly.pdbx_strand_id
1 'polypeptide(L)'
;MLEQHFLPHLGTLSPDSRRRFETNILRILDSKEDAQHEAVLTAPSILDYLSPEDRAHFEAVQRQLSDLGIAFEVDPRIVRGLDYYARTVWEVEPAGAGGQSTIGAVGRYDGLIEILGGPATPAVGFATGIERIALNMREQGLGPTEAAPPDVCAIPLGERGPAASARAVQE
;
A
#
# COMPACT_ATOMS: atom_id res chain seq x y z
N MET A 1 22.43 7.45 -7.46
CA MET A 1 22.72 6.63 -6.28
C MET A 1 22.14 5.21 -6.43
N LEU A 2 20.81 4.98 -6.38
CA LEU A 2 20.24 3.64 -6.59
C LEU A 2 20.60 3.03 -7.95
N GLU A 3 20.63 3.82 -9.02
CA GLU A 3 21.09 3.37 -10.34
C GLU A 3 22.52 2.82 -10.29
N GLN A 4 23.44 3.54 -9.67
CA GLN A 4 24.82 3.08 -9.52
C GLN A 4 24.94 1.83 -8.67
N HIS A 5 24.04 1.68 -7.69
CA HIS A 5 23.99 0.51 -6.82
C HIS A 5 23.48 -0.72 -7.57
N PHE A 6 22.34 -0.59 -8.29
CA PHE A 6 21.71 -1.74 -8.95
C PHE A 6 22.34 -2.11 -10.30
N LEU A 7 23.02 -1.16 -10.98
CA LEU A 7 23.59 -1.40 -12.31
C LEU A 7 24.50 -2.66 -12.40
N PRO A 8 25.42 -2.92 -11.44
CA PRO A 8 26.25 -4.12 -11.48
C PRO A 8 25.46 -5.43 -11.28
N HIS A 9 24.29 -5.36 -10.70
CA HIS A 9 23.45 -6.51 -10.34
C HIS A 9 22.34 -6.83 -11.33
N LEU A 10 22.16 -6.02 -12.39
CA LEU A 10 21.06 -6.20 -13.35
C LEU A 10 21.01 -7.59 -13.97
N GLY A 11 22.16 -8.22 -14.18
CA GLY A 11 22.24 -9.56 -14.75
C GLY A 11 21.68 -10.68 -13.87
N THR A 12 21.60 -10.45 -12.56
CA THR A 12 21.17 -11.42 -11.55
C THR A 12 19.78 -11.12 -10.97
N LEU A 13 19.27 -9.90 -11.18
CA LEU A 13 17.93 -9.52 -10.78
C LEU A 13 16.85 -10.15 -11.69
N SER A 14 15.65 -10.30 -11.16
CA SER A 14 14.49 -10.81 -11.89
C SER A 14 14.14 -9.96 -13.13
N PRO A 15 13.45 -10.52 -14.12
CA PRO A 15 13.01 -9.76 -15.29
C PRO A 15 12.14 -8.55 -14.93
N ASP A 16 11.32 -8.67 -13.89
CA ASP A 16 10.49 -7.57 -13.40
C ASP A 16 11.32 -6.45 -12.79
N SER A 17 12.30 -6.76 -11.96
CA SER A 17 13.21 -5.77 -11.38
C SER A 17 14.09 -5.08 -12.44
N ARG A 18 14.51 -5.78 -13.48
CA ARG A 18 15.19 -5.15 -14.63
C ARG A 18 14.33 -4.14 -15.35
N ARG A 19 13.04 -4.45 -15.56
CA ARG A 19 12.08 -3.49 -16.13
C ARG A 19 11.85 -2.29 -15.21
N ARG A 20 11.76 -2.52 -13.89
CA ARG A 20 11.61 -1.46 -12.88
C ARG A 20 12.82 -0.54 -12.82
N PHE A 21 14.01 -1.05 -13.09
CA PHE A 21 15.21 -0.22 -13.18
C PHE A 21 15.09 0.90 -14.22
N GLU A 22 14.41 0.64 -15.32
CA GLU A 22 14.19 1.63 -16.40
C GLU A 22 12.98 2.54 -16.14
N THR A 23 11.98 2.06 -15.41
CA THR A 23 10.70 2.77 -15.26
C THR A 23 10.55 3.44 -13.90
N ASN A 24 10.84 2.76 -12.81
CA ASN A 24 10.82 3.25 -11.44
C ASN A 24 11.70 2.39 -10.55
N ILE A 25 12.94 2.81 -10.41
CA ILE A 25 13.98 2.07 -9.70
C ILE A 25 13.67 1.85 -8.21
N LEU A 26 12.91 2.74 -7.58
CA LEU A 26 12.50 2.57 -6.17
C LEU A 26 11.70 1.28 -5.98
N ARG A 27 10.93 0.87 -6.98
CA ARG A 27 10.12 -0.35 -6.91
C ARG A 27 10.93 -1.65 -6.92
N ILE A 28 12.23 -1.60 -7.15
CA ILE A 28 13.11 -2.77 -6.96
C ILE A 28 13.19 -3.10 -5.47
N LEU A 29 13.17 -2.09 -4.59
CA LEU A 29 13.21 -2.27 -3.14
C LEU A 29 11.98 -3.02 -2.60
N ASP A 30 10.85 -2.94 -3.31
CA ASP A 30 9.58 -3.64 -3.00
C ASP A 30 9.39 -4.92 -3.85
N SER A 31 10.46 -5.46 -4.42
CA SER A 31 10.39 -6.69 -5.21
C SER A 31 10.25 -7.90 -4.30
N LYS A 32 9.15 -8.66 -4.48
CA LYS A 32 8.96 -9.92 -3.76
C LYS A 32 9.89 -11.01 -4.26
N GLU A 33 10.14 -11.04 -5.57
CA GLU A 33 10.99 -12.02 -6.22
C GLU A 33 12.45 -11.84 -5.80
N ASP A 34 12.91 -10.58 -5.71
CA ASP A 34 14.29 -10.25 -5.35
C ASP A 34 14.44 -9.83 -3.87
N ALA A 35 13.44 -10.04 -3.01
CA ALA A 35 13.46 -9.58 -1.62
C ALA A 35 14.68 -10.08 -0.82
N GLN A 36 15.23 -11.25 -1.18
CA GLN A 36 16.42 -11.84 -0.57
C GLN A 36 17.69 -11.63 -1.40
N HIS A 37 17.60 -10.90 -2.51
CA HIS A 37 18.77 -10.62 -3.34
C HIS A 37 19.71 -9.63 -2.64
N GLU A 38 21.01 -9.89 -2.68
CA GLU A 38 22.04 -9.07 -2.01
C GLU A 38 21.90 -7.58 -2.36
N ALA A 39 21.66 -7.26 -3.64
CA ALA A 39 21.49 -5.88 -4.09
C ALA A 39 20.28 -5.18 -3.45
N VAL A 40 19.22 -5.90 -3.10
CA VAL A 40 18.04 -5.34 -2.41
C VAL A 40 18.34 -5.18 -0.93
N LEU A 41 18.98 -6.19 -0.31
CA LEU A 41 19.31 -6.17 1.11
C LEU A 41 20.35 -5.09 1.47
N THR A 42 21.28 -4.81 0.55
CA THR A 42 22.37 -3.82 0.75
C THR A 42 22.06 -2.46 0.10
N ALA A 43 20.86 -2.27 -0.43
CA ALA A 43 20.48 -1.01 -1.05
C ALA A 43 20.57 0.16 -0.06
N PRO A 44 21.08 1.31 -0.49
CA PRO A 44 21.16 2.49 0.35
C PRO A 44 19.77 2.96 0.79
N SER A 45 19.64 3.31 2.06
CA SER A 45 18.39 3.78 2.65
C SER A 45 18.06 5.20 2.17
N ILE A 46 16.79 5.45 1.82
CA ILE A 46 16.31 6.80 1.53
C ILE A 46 16.49 7.74 2.74
N LEU A 47 16.45 7.21 3.94
CA LEU A 47 16.58 7.98 5.19
C LEU A 47 17.96 8.65 5.34
N ASP A 48 18.99 8.09 4.70
CA ASP A 48 20.34 8.66 4.71
C ASP A 48 20.45 9.92 3.85
N TYR A 49 19.48 10.14 2.96
CA TYR A 49 19.47 11.21 1.95
C TYR A 49 18.40 12.27 2.19
N LEU A 50 17.71 12.21 3.33
CA LEU A 50 16.73 13.23 3.70
C LEU A 50 17.44 14.59 3.86
N SER A 51 16.82 15.65 3.34
CA SER A 51 17.19 17.00 3.67
C SER A 51 17.07 17.25 5.18
N PRO A 52 17.75 18.22 5.76
CA PRO A 52 17.56 18.57 7.17
C PRO A 52 16.10 18.89 7.51
N GLU A 53 15.37 19.53 6.61
CA GLU A 53 13.96 19.86 6.77
C GLU A 53 13.09 18.59 6.78
N ASP A 54 13.28 17.67 5.80
CA ASP A 54 12.50 16.46 5.71
C ASP A 54 12.80 15.51 6.86
N ARG A 55 14.04 15.45 7.32
CA ARG A 55 14.44 14.72 8.52
C ARG A 55 13.72 15.25 9.75
N ALA A 56 13.74 16.55 9.98
CA ALA A 56 13.07 17.17 11.11
C ALA A 56 11.55 16.93 11.08
N HIS A 57 10.94 16.99 9.88
CA HIS A 57 9.53 16.67 9.68
C HIS A 57 9.24 15.20 10.01
N PHE A 58 10.04 14.27 9.51
CA PHE A 58 9.86 12.83 9.74
C PHE A 58 10.01 12.47 11.22
N GLU A 59 11.01 13.05 11.91
CA GLU A 59 11.17 12.90 13.36
C GLU A 59 9.98 13.49 14.15
N ALA A 60 9.41 14.61 13.68
CA ALA A 60 8.23 15.19 14.31
C ALA A 60 7.01 14.27 14.20
N VAL A 61 6.81 13.63 13.05
CA VAL A 61 5.74 12.63 12.87
C VAL A 61 5.92 11.44 13.82
N GLN A 62 7.14 10.92 13.93
CA GLN A 62 7.43 9.80 14.84
C GLN A 62 7.18 10.17 16.31
N ARG A 63 7.59 11.38 16.74
CA ARG A 63 7.30 11.87 18.10
C ARG A 63 5.80 11.95 18.35
N GLN A 64 5.03 12.53 17.41
CA GLN A 64 3.58 12.64 17.56
C GLN A 64 2.88 11.28 17.66
N LEU A 65 3.30 10.29 16.86
CA LEU A 65 2.78 8.92 16.96
C LEU A 65 3.08 8.32 18.33
N SER A 66 4.30 8.51 18.83
CA SER A 66 4.71 8.04 20.16
C SER A 66 3.90 8.72 21.27
N ASP A 67 3.68 10.03 21.18
CA ASP A 67 2.91 10.80 22.17
C ASP A 67 1.43 10.34 22.19
N LEU A 68 0.91 9.87 21.06
CA LEU A 68 -0.43 9.29 20.94
C LEU A 68 -0.49 7.81 21.37
N GLY A 69 0.64 7.20 21.73
CA GLY A 69 0.72 5.78 22.07
C GLY A 69 0.54 4.84 20.89
N ILE A 70 0.71 5.31 19.67
CA ILE A 70 0.60 4.50 18.45
C ILE A 70 1.95 3.82 18.20
N ALA A 71 1.96 2.48 18.26
CA ALA A 71 3.14 1.70 17.91
C ALA A 71 3.38 1.74 16.39
N PHE A 72 4.62 1.92 15.99
CA PHE A 72 5.03 1.93 14.59
C PHE A 72 6.44 1.37 14.42
N GLU A 73 6.74 0.94 13.21
CA GLU A 73 8.08 0.57 12.75
C GLU A 73 8.49 1.46 11.58
N VAL A 74 9.77 1.78 11.50
CA VAL A 74 10.32 2.55 10.38
C VAL A 74 10.92 1.56 9.38
N ASP A 75 10.28 1.43 8.22
CA ASP A 75 10.81 0.64 7.12
C ASP A 75 11.23 1.55 5.94
N PRO A 76 12.52 1.69 5.67
CA PRO A 76 13.04 2.52 4.59
C PRO A 76 12.74 1.93 3.18
N ARG A 77 12.17 0.73 3.10
CA ARG A 77 11.89 0.01 1.85
C ARG A 77 10.43 0.12 1.41
N ILE A 78 9.57 0.79 2.18
CA ILE A 78 8.20 1.05 1.74
C ILE A 78 8.23 1.92 0.50
N VAL A 79 7.75 1.37 -0.62
CA VAL A 79 7.63 2.08 -1.90
C VAL A 79 6.18 2.08 -2.35
N ARG A 80 5.65 3.26 -2.62
CA ARG A 80 4.28 3.41 -3.13
C ARG A 80 4.26 3.32 -4.66
N GLY A 81 3.18 2.76 -5.19
CA GLY A 81 3.03 2.52 -6.62
C GLY A 81 2.71 3.76 -7.48
N LEU A 82 2.57 4.93 -6.88
CA LEU A 82 2.16 6.16 -7.56
C LEU A 82 3.19 7.27 -7.30
N ASP A 83 3.52 8.05 -8.32
CA ASP A 83 4.64 8.99 -8.29
C ASP A 83 4.31 10.33 -7.62
N TYR A 84 3.06 10.56 -7.22
CA TYR A 84 2.64 11.81 -6.59
C TYR A 84 2.94 11.89 -5.08
N TYR A 85 3.35 10.78 -4.45
CA TYR A 85 3.67 10.79 -3.03
C TYR A 85 4.93 11.62 -2.75
N ALA A 86 4.86 12.38 -1.67
CA ALA A 86 5.95 13.21 -1.16
C ALA A 86 6.09 13.02 0.36
N ARG A 87 7.32 13.12 0.87
CA ARG A 87 7.62 13.03 2.30
C ARG A 87 7.16 11.69 2.93
N THR A 88 6.22 11.73 3.88
CA THR A 88 5.85 10.57 4.69
C THR A 88 4.75 9.74 4.04
N VAL A 89 4.98 8.44 3.99
CA VAL A 89 3.98 7.42 3.65
C VAL A 89 3.97 6.38 4.77
N TRP A 90 2.82 5.72 4.98
CA TRP A 90 2.76 4.58 5.90
C TRP A 90 1.70 3.57 5.46
N GLU A 91 1.85 2.38 5.97
CA GLU A 91 0.94 1.26 5.76
C GLU A 91 0.44 0.75 7.10
N VAL A 92 -0.78 0.26 7.13
CA VAL A 92 -1.38 -0.38 8.30
C VAL A 92 -1.43 -1.87 8.01
N GLU A 93 -0.71 -2.62 8.81
CA GLU A 93 -0.65 -4.07 8.72
C GLU A 93 -1.19 -4.70 10.01
N PRO A 94 -2.02 -5.76 9.91
CA PRO A 94 -2.45 -6.52 11.06
C PRO A 94 -1.28 -7.25 11.71
N ALA A 95 -1.29 -7.34 13.02
CA ALA A 95 -0.26 -8.08 13.76
C ALA A 95 -0.23 -9.56 13.33
N GLY A 96 0.96 -10.07 13.01
CA GLY A 96 1.16 -11.48 12.63
C GLY A 96 0.79 -11.84 11.20
N ALA A 97 0.36 -10.90 10.38
CA ALA A 97 0.08 -11.14 8.98
C ALA A 97 1.37 -11.05 8.15
N GLY A 98 1.57 -11.95 7.21
CA GLY A 98 2.72 -11.93 6.29
C GLY A 98 2.58 -10.83 5.24
N GLY A 99 3.66 -10.49 4.54
CA GLY A 99 3.86 -9.33 3.65
C GLY A 99 2.89 -9.06 2.48
N GLN A 100 1.63 -9.40 2.61
CA GLN A 100 0.54 -9.00 1.71
C GLN A 100 -0.69 -8.46 2.46
N SER A 101 -0.54 -8.15 3.71
CA SER A 101 -1.62 -7.91 4.65
C SER A 101 -1.97 -6.45 4.85
N THR A 102 -1.33 -5.53 4.15
CA THR A 102 -1.67 -4.10 4.21
C THR A 102 -3.17 -3.89 4.05
N ILE A 103 -3.84 -3.50 5.12
CA ILE A 103 -5.29 -3.22 5.15
C ILE A 103 -5.60 -1.75 4.92
N GLY A 104 -4.61 -0.87 5.08
CA GLY A 104 -4.73 0.55 4.84
C GLY A 104 -3.40 1.17 4.45
N ALA A 105 -3.46 2.20 3.67
CA ALA A 105 -2.29 2.94 3.22
C ALA A 105 -2.58 4.43 3.22
N VAL A 106 -1.60 5.19 3.64
CA VAL A 106 -1.69 6.63 3.82
C VAL A 106 -0.45 7.28 3.22
N GLY A 107 -0.57 8.47 2.73
CA GLY A 107 0.58 9.22 2.26
C GLY A 107 0.29 10.69 2.03
N ARG A 108 1.36 11.45 2.07
CA ARG A 108 1.37 12.87 1.75
C ARG A 108 1.64 13.06 0.25
N TYR A 109 0.99 14.03 -0.38
CA TYR A 109 1.10 14.29 -1.81
C TYR A 109 0.96 15.79 -2.11
N ASP A 110 1.91 16.58 -1.63
CA ASP A 110 1.90 18.05 -1.67
C ASP A 110 1.86 18.64 -3.10
N GLY A 111 2.40 17.93 -4.09
CA GLY A 111 2.42 18.39 -5.48
C GLY A 111 1.22 17.99 -6.32
N LEU A 112 0.32 17.14 -5.83
CA LEU A 112 -0.74 16.55 -6.67
C LEU A 112 -1.75 17.60 -7.16
N ILE A 113 -2.16 18.52 -6.30
CA ILE A 113 -3.15 19.55 -6.65
C ILE A 113 -2.59 20.49 -7.72
N GLU A 114 -1.31 20.83 -7.64
CA GLU A 114 -0.61 21.66 -8.63
C GLU A 114 -0.49 20.94 -9.99
N ILE A 115 -0.15 19.65 -9.99
CA ILE A 115 -0.12 18.80 -11.20
C ILE A 115 -1.50 18.77 -11.90
N LEU A 116 -2.57 18.82 -11.13
CA LEU A 116 -3.95 18.85 -11.65
C LEU A 116 -4.43 20.25 -12.04
N GLY A 117 -3.57 21.27 -11.98
CA GLY A 117 -3.88 22.65 -12.39
C GLY A 117 -4.46 23.54 -11.29
N GLY A 118 -4.43 23.09 -10.04
CA GLY A 118 -4.81 23.88 -8.87
C GLY A 118 -3.63 24.65 -8.26
N PRO A 119 -3.86 25.43 -7.19
CA PRO A 119 -2.77 26.08 -6.44
C PRO A 119 -1.94 25.05 -5.66
N ALA A 120 -0.66 25.34 -5.43
CA ALA A 120 0.21 24.52 -4.59
C ALA A 120 -0.41 24.37 -3.18
N THR A 121 -0.85 23.16 -2.86
CA THR A 121 -1.60 22.87 -1.62
C THR A 121 -1.13 21.55 -1.03
N PRO A 122 -0.56 21.55 0.18
CA PRO A 122 -0.21 20.31 0.87
C PRO A 122 -1.44 19.44 1.10
N ALA A 123 -1.32 18.15 0.83
CA ALA A 123 -2.40 17.21 1.00
C ALA A 123 -1.93 15.87 1.58
N VAL A 124 -2.80 15.22 2.32
CA VAL A 124 -2.64 13.86 2.83
C VAL A 124 -3.94 13.10 2.63
N GLY A 125 -3.84 11.84 2.31
CA GLY A 125 -5.01 10.99 2.17
C GLY A 125 -4.71 9.55 2.53
N PHE A 126 -5.78 8.79 2.74
CA PHE A 126 -5.69 7.38 3.06
C PHE A 126 -6.72 6.58 2.27
N ALA A 127 -6.42 5.30 2.10
CA ALA A 127 -7.35 4.32 1.55
C ALA A 127 -7.24 3.02 2.34
N THR A 128 -8.37 2.32 2.49
CA THR A 128 -8.43 1.00 3.12
C THR A 128 -9.13 0.00 2.20
N GLY A 129 -8.71 -1.28 2.29
CA GLY A 129 -9.35 -2.36 1.57
C GLY A 129 -10.42 -3.02 2.46
N ILE A 130 -11.70 -2.76 2.20
CA ILE A 130 -12.80 -3.31 3.00
C ILE A 130 -12.76 -4.85 3.00
N GLU A 131 -12.52 -5.45 1.84
CA GLU A 131 -12.40 -6.91 1.70
C GLU A 131 -11.23 -7.47 2.51
N ARG A 132 -10.09 -6.77 2.51
CA ARG A 132 -8.91 -7.16 3.30
C ARG A 132 -9.18 -7.07 4.79
N ILE A 133 -9.88 -6.01 5.24
CA ILE A 133 -10.31 -5.88 6.63
C ILE A 133 -11.23 -7.03 6.99
N ALA A 134 -12.24 -7.34 6.17
CA ALA A 134 -13.20 -8.43 6.42
C ALA A 134 -12.51 -9.80 6.46
N LEU A 135 -11.56 -10.06 5.57
CA LEU A 135 -10.78 -11.30 5.58
C LEU A 135 -9.94 -11.41 6.86
N ASN A 136 -9.26 -10.34 7.24
CA ASN A 136 -8.44 -10.31 8.45
C ASN A 136 -9.28 -10.48 9.72
N MET A 137 -10.47 -9.88 9.78
CA MET A 137 -11.41 -10.09 10.89
C MET A 137 -11.84 -11.56 10.99
N ARG A 138 -12.09 -12.22 9.86
CA ARG A 138 -12.43 -13.66 9.84
C ARG A 138 -11.28 -14.53 10.34
N GLU A 139 -10.06 -14.25 9.90
CA GLU A 139 -8.85 -14.97 10.36
C GLU A 139 -8.62 -14.82 11.87
N GLN A 140 -8.98 -13.67 12.43
CA GLN A 140 -8.94 -13.42 13.87
C GLN A 140 -10.17 -13.91 14.64
N GLY A 141 -11.14 -14.55 13.98
CA GLY A 141 -12.37 -14.99 14.60
C GLY A 141 -13.33 -13.87 15.02
N LEU A 142 -13.16 -12.67 14.47
CA LEU A 142 -13.96 -11.49 14.79
C LEU A 142 -15.15 -11.26 13.82
N GLY A 143 -15.33 -12.16 12.85
CA GLY A 143 -16.45 -12.09 11.90
C GLY A 143 -17.72 -12.74 12.43
N PRO A 144 -18.88 -12.56 11.76
CA PRO A 144 -20.06 -13.33 12.03
C PRO A 144 -19.75 -14.82 11.86
N THR A 145 -20.07 -15.62 12.86
CA THR A 145 -19.76 -17.06 12.91
C THR A 145 -20.51 -17.89 11.87
N GLU A 146 -21.66 -17.40 11.42
CA GLU A 146 -22.44 -17.98 10.31
C GLU A 146 -23.21 -16.85 9.61
N ALA A 147 -23.18 -16.82 8.28
CA ALA A 147 -24.15 -16.05 7.54
C ALA A 147 -25.51 -16.77 7.70
N ALA A 148 -26.53 -16.07 8.17
CA ALA A 148 -27.87 -16.63 8.12
C ALA A 148 -28.18 -17.10 6.68
N PRO A 149 -28.67 -18.30 6.47
CA PRO A 149 -29.06 -18.75 5.14
C PRO A 149 -30.08 -17.73 4.57
N PRO A 150 -29.98 -17.38 3.30
CA PRO A 150 -30.95 -16.48 2.70
C PRO A 150 -32.33 -17.15 2.71
N ASP A 151 -33.38 -16.42 3.08
CA ASP A 151 -34.75 -16.92 3.05
C ASP A 151 -35.19 -17.31 1.64
N VAL A 152 -34.66 -16.59 0.64
CA VAL A 152 -34.92 -16.84 -0.78
C VAL A 152 -33.63 -16.64 -1.58
N CYS A 153 -33.37 -17.57 -2.51
CA CYS A 153 -32.31 -17.43 -3.49
C CYS A 153 -32.92 -17.37 -4.90
N ALA A 154 -32.88 -16.20 -5.56
CA ALA A 154 -33.37 -16.03 -6.91
C ALA A 154 -32.21 -16.19 -7.92
N ILE A 155 -32.30 -17.19 -8.80
CA ILE A 155 -31.32 -17.45 -9.85
C ILE A 155 -31.88 -16.94 -11.18
N PRO A 156 -31.30 -15.87 -11.78
CA PRO A 156 -31.75 -15.34 -13.05
C PRO A 156 -31.39 -16.31 -14.19
N LEU A 157 -32.37 -16.70 -14.99
CA LEU A 157 -32.18 -17.55 -16.17
C LEU A 157 -32.66 -16.82 -17.44
N GLY A 158 -31.83 -16.84 -18.48
CA GLY A 158 -32.13 -16.21 -19.76
C GLY A 158 -32.14 -14.66 -19.71
N GLU A 159 -32.44 -14.03 -20.84
CA GLU A 159 -32.32 -12.58 -21.02
C GLU A 159 -33.24 -11.74 -20.11
N ARG A 160 -34.40 -12.27 -19.71
CA ARG A 160 -35.36 -11.57 -18.83
C ARG A 160 -35.16 -11.90 -17.35
N GLY A 161 -34.29 -12.87 -17.04
CA GLY A 161 -34.04 -13.35 -15.69
C GLY A 161 -33.62 -12.28 -14.70
N PRO A 162 -32.65 -11.39 -15.02
CA PRO A 162 -32.19 -10.38 -14.08
C PRO A 162 -33.27 -9.41 -13.60
N ALA A 163 -34.14 -8.96 -14.54
CA ALA A 163 -35.24 -8.04 -14.20
C ALA A 163 -36.36 -8.73 -13.38
N ALA A 164 -36.64 -9.98 -13.65
CA ALA A 164 -37.65 -10.77 -12.91
C ALA A 164 -37.15 -11.09 -11.49
N SER A 165 -35.88 -11.48 -11.36
CA SER A 165 -35.26 -11.79 -10.05
C SER A 165 -35.19 -10.55 -9.16
N ALA A 166 -34.85 -9.38 -9.71
CA ALA A 166 -34.80 -8.14 -8.95
C ALA A 166 -36.18 -7.74 -8.39
N ARG A 167 -37.27 -8.01 -9.12
CA ARG A 167 -38.63 -7.75 -8.62
C ARG A 167 -39.03 -8.72 -7.52
N ALA A 168 -38.73 -9.99 -7.67
CA ALA A 168 -39.08 -11.03 -6.69
C ALA A 168 -38.36 -10.86 -5.33
N VAL A 169 -37.23 -10.15 -5.30
CA VAL A 169 -36.49 -9.86 -4.06
C VAL A 169 -37.02 -8.60 -3.36
N GLN A 170 -37.79 -7.75 -4.06
CA GLN A 170 -38.37 -6.52 -3.50
C GLN A 170 -39.76 -6.71 -2.90
N GLU A 171 -40.48 -7.78 -3.21
CA GLU A 171 -41.74 -8.20 -2.63
C GLU A 171 -41.53 -9.10 -1.39
#